data_1a3bf0a45a709c02097a58657f1b6c81
#
_entry.id   1a3bf0a45a709c02097a58657f1b6c81
#
_cell.length_a   1.000
_cell.length_b   1.000
_cell.length_c   1.000
_cell.angle_alpha   90.00
_cell.angle_beta   90.00
_cell.angle_gamma   90.00
#
_symmetry.space_group_name_H-M   'P 1'
#
loop_
_entity.id
_entity.type
_entity.pdbx_description
1 polymer ?
#
loop_
_entity_poly.entity_id
_entity_poly.type
_entity_poly.pdbx_seq_one_letter_code
_entity_poly.pdbx_strand_id
1 'polypeptide(L)'
;MVAETLKLLKKKEKGNLSEKFFTKKELDELFTENSDRGLVKKILELLHDSKAEEIVLIDVRDCSNLADYMFICEGRSQMHCRRIAENIMFSLKHQGEIHLGIEGELEGNWVLLDCGNIILHVFHPEIRKHYNLEELYETHQLKDGTI
;
A
#
# COMPACT_ATOMS: atom_id res chain seq x y z
N MET A 1 -1.59 -1.19 -15.06
CA MET A 1 -1.27 -1.05 -14.20
C MET A 1 -0.94 -1.89 -13.29
N VAL A 2 -0.93 -2.74 -13.08
CA VAL A 2 -0.66 -3.31 -12.08
C VAL A 2 0.52 -3.88 -12.07
N ALA A 3 0.95 -3.95 -11.31
CA ALA A 3 1.88 -4.15 -10.94
C ALA A 3 2.66 -5.36 -10.84
N GLU A 4 3.93 -5.24 -11.16
CA GLU A 4 4.91 -6.26 -10.90
C GLU A 4 4.81 -6.74 -9.48
N THR A 5 4.58 -5.84 -8.56
CA THR A 5 4.47 -6.18 -7.15
C THR A 5 3.28 -7.09 -6.88
N LEU A 6 2.14 -6.78 -7.44
CA LEU A 6 0.97 -7.64 -7.25
C LEU A 6 1.19 -9.00 -7.89
N LYS A 7 1.93 -9.03 -8.99
CA LYS A 7 2.24 -10.30 -9.61
C LYS A 7 3.13 -11.15 -8.74
N LEU A 8 4.11 -10.55 -8.13
CA LEU A 8 4.96 -11.26 -7.19
C LEU A 8 4.16 -11.80 -6.03
N LEU A 9 3.25 -10.99 -5.53
CA LEU A 9 2.41 -11.40 -4.45
C LEU A 9 1.56 -12.59 -4.83
N LYS A 10 0.94 -12.55 -5.97
CA LYS A 10 0.10 -13.64 -6.41
C LYS A 10 0.86 -14.90 -6.65
N LYS A 11 2.03 -14.80 -7.18
CA LYS A 11 2.86 -15.96 -7.40
C LYS A 11 3.22 -16.65 -6.11
N LYS A 12 3.46 -15.89 -5.06
CA LYS A 12 3.88 -16.48 -3.81
C LYS A 12 2.75 -16.91 -2.94
N GLU A 13 1.65 -16.23 -3.09
CA GLU A 13 0.72 -16.31 -2.09
C GLU A 13 -0.39 -17.15 -2.29
N LYS A 14 -0.78 -17.46 -3.36
CA LYS A 14 -1.91 -18.33 -3.64
C LYS A 14 -3.05 -18.26 -2.67
N GLY A 15 -3.30 -17.16 -2.09
CA GLY A 15 -4.43 -17.04 -1.22
C GLY A 15 -4.27 -16.14 -0.04
N ASN A 16 -3.08 -15.89 0.34
CA ASN A 16 -2.83 -14.96 1.43
C ASN A 16 -1.84 -13.91 0.98
N LEU A 17 -2.35 -12.75 0.67
CA LEU A 17 -1.52 -11.69 0.15
C LEU A 17 -0.91 -10.81 1.23
N SER A 18 -1.27 -11.00 2.48
CA SER A 18 -0.88 -10.03 3.46
C SER A 18 0.48 -10.21 4.10
N GLU A 19 0.82 -11.40 4.44
CA GLU A 19 1.99 -11.58 5.28
C GLU A 19 3.26 -11.97 4.61
N LYS A 20 3.15 -12.45 3.42
CA LYS A 20 4.27 -13.15 2.81
C LYS A 20 4.68 -12.59 1.50
N PHE A 21 4.34 -11.33 1.30
CA PHE A 21 4.59 -10.80 0.03
C PHE A 21 5.98 -10.86 -0.30
N PHE A 22 6.79 -10.47 0.62
CA PHE A 22 8.20 -10.36 0.36
C PHE A 22 8.94 -10.94 1.52
N THR A 23 9.91 -11.77 1.23
CA THR A 23 10.92 -12.13 2.21
C THR A 23 11.78 -10.89 2.42
N LYS A 24 12.53 -10.87 3.50
CA LYS A 24 13.46 -9.78 3.77
C LYS A 24 14.43 -9.57 2.60
N LYS A 25 14.90 -10.66 2.02
CA LYS A 25 15.80 -10.60 0.89
C LYS A 25 15.15 -9.93 -0.31
N GLU A 26 13.91 -10.30 -0.60
CA GLU A 26 13.20 -9.71 -1.72
C GLU A 26 12.90 -8.24 -1.51
N LEU A 27 12.61 -7.86 -0.27
CA LEU A 27 12.44 -6.45 0.04
C LEU A 27 13.74 -5.69 -0.17
N ASP A 28 14.85 -6.25 0.28
CA ASP A 28 16.13 -5.62 0.08
C ASP A 28 16.48 -5.47 -1.40
N GLU A 29 16.19 -6.49 -2.19
CA GLU A 29 16.39 -6.42 -3.63
C GLU A 29 15.50 -5.39 -4.31
N LEU A 30 14.27 -5.28 -3.87
CA LEU A 30 13.33 -4.31 -4.43
C LEU A 30 13.68 -2.88 -4.06
N PHE A 31 14.29 -2.67 -2.92
CA PHE A 31 14.41 -1.33 -2.37
C PHE A 31 15.82 -0.75 -2.38
N THR A 32 16.75 -1.38 -3.05
CA THR A 32 18.16 -0.95 -2.99
C THR A 32 18.55 0.20 -3.90
N GLU A 33 17.79 0.52 -4.90
CA GLU A 33 18.30 1.44 -5.92
C GLU A 33 17.49 2.69 -6.24
N ASN A 34 16.42 2.93 -5.52
CA ASN A 34 15.52 4.02 -5.89
C ASN A 34 14.95 4.68 -4.64
N SER A 35 14.93 5.98 -4.62
CA SER A 35 14.39 6.74 -3.50
C SER A 35 12.92 6.40 -3.21
N ASP A 36 12.13 6.12 -4.24
CA ASP A 36 10.74 5.73 -4.08
C ASP A 36 10.63 4.38 -3.38
N ARG A 37 11.55 3.49 -3.67
CA ARG A 37 11.59 2.19 -3.01
C ARG A 37 11.97 2.30 -1.55
N GLY A 38 12.85 3.22 -1.22
CA GLY A 38 13.19 3.51 0.16
C GLY A 38 11.99 4.01 0.93
N LEU A 39 11.18 4.85 0.31
CA LEU A 39 9.95 5.34 0.90
C LEU A 39 8.91 4.21 1.06
N VAL A 40 8.82 3.34 0.07
CA VAL A 40 7.94 2.16 0.14
C VAL A 40 8.32 1.30 1.36
N LYS A 41 9.60 1.05 1.53
CA LYS A 41 10.08 0.27 2.67
C LYS A 41 9.74 0.95 3.99
N LYS A 42 9.93 2.25 4.06
CA LYS A 42 9.62 3.02 5.26
C LYS A 42 8.13 2.96 5.59
N ILE A 43 7.28 3.13 4.60
CA ILE A 43 5.84 3.06 4.81
C ILE A 43 5.44 1.65 5.28
N LEU A 44 6.00 0.61 4.68
CA LEU A 44 5.71 -0.76 5.08
C LEU A 44 6.07 -0.99 6.54
N GLU A 45 7.22 -0.52 6.97
CA GLU A 45 7.63 -0.62 8.37
C GLU A 45 6.67 0.11 9.29
N LEU A 46 6.25 1.31 8.90
CA LEU A 46 5.30 2.08 9.68
C LEU A 46 3.92 1.42 9.74
N LEU A 47 3.50 0.77 8.67
CA LEU A 47 2.25 0.03 8.65
C LEU A 47 2.30 -1.13 9.63
N HIS A 48 3.38 -1.87 9.65
CA HIS A 48 3.56 -2.96 10.62
C HIS A 48 3.58 -2.42 12.05
N ASP A 49 4.28 -1.33 12.29
CA ASP A 49 4.33 -0.71 13.61
C ASP A 49 2.96 -0.22 14.07
N SER A 50 2.13 0.20 13.16
CA SER A 50 0.77 0.69 13.43
C SER A 50 -0.25 -0.43 13.48
N LYS A 51 0.18 -1.68 13.36
CA LYS A 51 -0.69 -2.86 13.40
C LYS A 51 -1.69 -2.92 12.25
N ALA A 52 -1.35 -2.37 11.11
CA ALA A 52 -2.17 -2.51 9.92
C ALA A 52 -2.24 -3.97 9.51
N GLU A 53 -3.38 -4.38 8.99
CA GLU A 53 -3.63 -5.77 8.61
C GLU A 53 -3.84 -5.90 7.11
N GLU A 54 -3.64 -7.10 6.59
CA GLU A 54 -3.88 -7.43 5.19
C GLU A 54 -3.25 -6.44 4.21
N ILE A 55 -1.98 -6.18 4.39
CA ILE A 55 -1.24 -5.19 3.61
C ILE A 55 -0.94 -5.73 2.22
N VAL A 56 -1.31 -4.96 1.20
CA VAL A 56 -1.01 -5.26 -0.19
C VAL A 56 -0.25 -4.08 -0.77
N LEU A 57 0.82 -4.37 -1.48
CA LEU A 57 1.59 -3.36 -2.20
C LEU A 57 1.46 -3.63 -3.69
N ILE A 58 1.09 -2.61 -4.43
CA ILE A 58 0.86 -2.69 -5.86
C ILE A 58 1.74 -1.69 -6.58
N ASP A 59 2.45 -2.15 -7.58
CA ASP A 59 3.22 -1.28 -8.46
C ASP A 59 2.29 -0.79 -9.56
N VAL A 60 1.98 0.48 -9.58
CA VAL A 60 1.03 1.06 -10.54
C VAL A 60 1.73 1.95 -11.58
N ARG A 61 3.03 1.79 -11.73
CA ARG A 61 3.79 2.63 -12.66
C ARG A 61 3.31 2.56 -14.10
N ASP A 62 2.86 1.41 -14.51
CA ASP A 62 2.42 1.22 -15.90
C ASP A 62 1.01 1.70 -16.15
N CYS A 63 0.31 2.05 -15.07
CA CYS A 63 -1.05 2.38 -15.32
C CYS A 63 -1.55 3.59 -14.64
N SER A 64 -0.81 4.23 -13.88
CA SER A 64 -1.25 5.45 -13.21
C SER A 64 -0.25 6.55 -13.47
N ASN A 65 -0.77 7.72 -13.80
CA ASN A 65 0.05 8.91 -13.88
C ASN A 65 0.11 9.62 -12.54
N LEU A 66 -0.62 9.11 -11.54
CA LEU A 66 -0.74 9.75 -10.24
C LEU A 66 0.22 9.20 -9.20
N ALA A 67 0.62 7.96 -9.34
CA ALA A 67 1.47 7.31 -8.37
C ALA A 67 2.29 6.21 -9.00
N ASP A 68 3.38 5.84 -8.36
CA ASP A 68 4.21 4.72 -8.77
C ASP A 68 3.84 3.46 -8.00
N TYR A 69 3.45 3.61 -6.75
CA TYR A 69 3.08 2.49 -5.89
C TYR A 69 1.83 2.81 -5.09
N MET A 70 1.11 1.77 -4.75
CA MET A 70 -0.10 1.89 -3.96
C MET A 70 -0.10 0.83 -2.87
N PHE A 71 -0.36 1.24 -1.64
CA PHE A 71 -0.60 0.33 -0.54
C PHE A 71 -2.10 0.26 -0.29
N ILE A 72 -2.57 -0.93 0.02
CA ILE A 72 -3.94 -1.14 0.50
C ILE A 72 -3.82 -1.99 1.77
N CYS A 73 -4.45 -1.56 2.83
CA CYS A 73 -4.44 -2.29 4.09
C CYS A 73 -5.72 -2.04 4.87
N GLU A 74 -5.83 -2.66 6.02
CA GLU A 74 -7.00 -2.57 6.88
C GLU A 74 -6.65 -2.13 8.29
N GLY A 75 -7.58 -1.42 8.91
CA GLY A 75 -7.58 -1.19 10.34
C GLY A 75 -8.77 -1.91 10.94
N ARG A 76 -8.71 -2.26 12.22
CA ARG A 76 -9.75 -3.02 12.91
C ARG A 76 -11.00 -2.21 13.20
N SER A 77 -10.88 -0.90 13.18
CA SER A 77 -11.98 0.01 13.46
C SER A 77 -11.76 1.30 12.68
N GLN A 78 -12.78 2.13 12.61
CA GLN A 78 -12.65 3.44 12.00
C GLN A 78 -11.55 4.27 12.67
N MET A 79 -11.48 4.22 13.98
CA MET A 79 -10.44 4.93 14.71
C MET A 79 -9.05 4.37 14.40
N HIS A 80 -8.93 3.06 14.28
CA HIS A 80 -7.66 2.42 13.94
C HIS A 80 -7.20 2.83 12.54
N CYS A 81 -8.13 2.84 11.57
CA CYS A 81 -7.81 3.29 10.21
C CYS A 81 -7.28 4.71 10.20
N ARG A 82 -7.96 5.59 10.91
CA ARG A 82 -7.52 6.98 11.05
C ARG A 82 -6.13 7.06 11.66
N ARG A 83 -5.92 6.32 12.74
CA ARG A 83 -4.66 6.33 13.46
C ARG A 83 -3.50 5.81 12.62
N ILE A 84 -3.72 4.77 11.84
CA ILE A 84 -2.70 4.25 10.93
C ILE A 84 -2.24 5.34 9.98
N ALA A 85 -3.18 5.98 9.29
CA ALA A 85 -2.84 7.02 8.33
C ALA A 85 -2.16 8.22 8.99
N GLU A 86 -2.67 8.64 10.13
CA GLU A 86 -2.09 9.77 10.85
C GLU A 86 -0.68 9.48 11.36
N ASN A 87 -0.43 8.28 11.83
CA ASN A 87 0.91 7.90 12.29
C ASN A 87 1.92 7.96 11.16
N ILE A 88 1.53 7.47 10.00
CA ILE A 88 2.40 7.49 8.83
C ILE A 88 2.63 8.93 8.37
N MET A 89 1.57 9.71 8.29
CA MET A 89 1.69 11.11 7.91
C MET A 89 2.62 11.87 8.85
N PHE A 90 2.45 11.66 10.15
CA PHE A 90 3.29 12.30 11.17
C PHE A 90 4.76 11.92 11.00
N SER A 91 5.04 10.64 10.82
CA SER A 91 6.41 10.17 10.65
C SER A 91 7.06 10.72 9.39
N LEU A 92 6.32 10.75 8.29
CA LEU A 92 6.86 11.24 7.02
C LEU A 92 7.01 12.76 7.02
N LYS A 93 6.13 13.45 7.72
CA LYS A 93 6.19 14.90 7.83
C LYS A 93 7.49 15.39 8.45
N HIS A 94 8.03 14.60 9.36
CA HIS A 94 9.30 14.94 10.00
C HIS A 94 10.51 14.78 9.07
N GLN A 95 10.35 14.12 7.95
CA GLN A 95 11.42 13.98 6.97
C GLN A 95 11.47 15.14 5.98
N GLY A 96 10.47 15.98 5.99
CA GLY A 96 10.55 17.32 5.38
C GLY A 96 10.47 17.47 3.88
N GLU A 97 10.45 16.41 3.12
CA GLU A 97 10.57 16.54 1.67
C GLU A 97 9.38 16.07 0.85
N ILE A 98 8.36 15.58 1.50
CA ILE A 98 7.25 14.94 0.81
C ILE A 98 5.99 15.79 0.95
N HIS A 99 5.33 16.01 -0.15
CA HIS A 99 4.02 16.64 -0.13
C HIS A 99 2.99 15.61 0.31
N LEU A 100 2.37 15.85 1.46
CA LEU A 100 1.42 14.92 2.04
C LEU A 100 0.01 15.48 2.01
N GLY A 101 -0.94 14.61 1.74
CA GLY A 101 -2.37 14.94 1.82
C GLY A 101 -3.13 13.79 2.40
N ILE A 102 -4.17 14.06 3.17
CA ILE A 102 -5.01 13.03 3.78
C ILE A 102 -6.47 13.33 3.53
N GLU A 103 -7.24 12.30 3.22
CA GLU A 103 -8.68 12.40 3.00
C GLU A 103 -9.39 11.24 3.68
N GLY A 104 -10.63 11.47 4.09
CA GLY A 104 -11.47 10.43 4.69
C GLY A 104 -11.22 10.16 6.16
N GLU A 105 -10.30 10.89 6.80
CA GLU A 105 -9.94 10.64 8.19
C GLU A 105 -11.06 10.91 9.17
N LEU A 106 -11.98 11.78 8.82
CA LEU A 106 -13.09 12.10 9.73
C LEU A 106 -14.01 10.91 9.94
N GLU A 107 -14.30 10.18 8.88
CA GLU A 107 -15.16 9.00 8.98
C GLU A 107 -14.38 7.75 9.35
N GLY A 108 -13.19 7.61 8.83
CA GLY A 108 -12.35 6.46 9.13
C GLY A 108 -12.71 5.16 8.41
N ASN A 109 -13.69 5.19 7.50
CA ASN A 109 -14.08 3.99 6.74
C ASN A 109 -13.08 3.67 5.63
N TRP A 110 -12.57 4.71 5.02
CA TRP A 110 -11.60 4.63 3.93
C TRP A 110 -10.75 5.89 4.03
N VAL A 111 -9.57 5.75 4.55
CA VAL A 111 -8.64 6.87 4.68
C VAL A 111 -7.59 6.77 3.59
N LEU A 112 -7.43 7.84 2.84
CA LEU A 112 -6.44 7.91 1.77
C LEU A 112 -5.35 8.86 2.20
N LEU A 113 -4.11 8.41 2.12
CA LEU A 113 -2.94 9.24 2.38
C LEU A 113 -2.13 9.34 1.09
N ASP A 114 -1.97 10.56 0.61
CA ASP A 114 -1.14 10.83 -0.57
C ASP A 114 0.27 11.17 -0.08
N CYS A 115 1.23 10.34 -0.45
CA CYS A 115 2.62 10.50 -0.09
C CYS A 115 3.49 10.81 -1.30
N GLY A 116 2.99 11.60 -2.23
CA GLY A 116 3.70 11.92 -3.46
C GLY A 116 3.54 10.79 -4.47
N ASN A 117 4.58 10.04 -4.73
CA ASN A 117 4.51 8.94 -5.70
C ASN A 117 3.92 7.65 -5.13
N ILE A 118 3.52 7.69 -3.87
CA ILE A 118 2.91 6.53 -3.20
C ILE A 118 1.59 6.95 -2.62
N ILE A 119 0.57 6.15 -2.87
CA ILE A 119 -0.76 6.36 -2.29
C ILE A 119 -1.03 5.21 -1.33
N LEU A 120 -1.52 5.54 -0.14
CA LEU A 120 -1.90 4.56 0.85
C LEU A 120 -3.42 4.61 1.04
N HIS A 121 -4.05 3.44 0.93
CA HIS A 121 -5.46 3.26 1.25
C HIS A 121 -5.57 2.44 2.52
N VAL A 122 -6.24 2.98 3.53
CA VAL A 122 -6.52 2.26 4.77
C VAL A 122 -8.02 2.10 4.89
N PHE A 123 -8.49 0.86 4.87
CA PHE A 123 -9.91 0.57 4.87
C PHE A 123 -10.38 -0.10 6.15
N HIS A 124 -11.60 0.17 6.53
CA HIS A 124 -12.33 -0.73 7.38
C HIS A 124 -12.60 -2.02 6.57
N PRO A 125 -12.48 -3.23 7.15
CA PRO A 125 -12.56 -4.46 6.38
C PRO A 125 -13.81 -4.61 5.50
N GLU A 126 -14.97 -4.21 6.00
CA GLU A 126 -16.19 -4.33 5.23
C GLU A 126 -16.22 -3.38 4.04
N ILE A 127 -15.66 -2.20 4.21
CA ILE A 127 -15.60 -1.21 3.12
C ILE A 127 -14.60 -1.69 2.06
N ARG A 128 -13.50 -2.30 2.48
CA ARG A 128 -12.53 -2.88 1.54
C ARG A 128 -13.19 -3.93 0.65
N LYS A 129 -13.98 -4.82 1.25
CA LYS A 129 -14.68 -5.84 0.50
C LYS A 129 -15.67 -5.23 -0.49
N HIS A 130 -16.37 -4.20 -0.07
CA HIS A 130 -17.36 -3.54 -0.91
C HIS A 130 -16.73 -2.91 -2.15
N TYR A 131 -15.64 -2.20 -1.99
CA TYR A 131 -14.98 -1.53 -3.11
C TYR A 131 -14.05 -2.44 -3.89
N ASN A 132 -13.38 -3.35 -3.19
CA ASN A 132 -12.48 -4.33 -3.80
C ASN A 132 -11.53 -3.72 -4.84
N LEU A 133 -10.79 -2.72 -4.43
CA LEU A 133 -9.84 -2.03 -5.32
C LEU A 133 -8.81 -2.98 -5.90
N GLU A 134 -8.40 -3.98 -5.13
CA GLU A 134 -7.39 -4.92 -5.56
C GLU A 134 -7.79 -5.63 -6.85
N GLU A 135 -9.07 -5.87 -7.03
CA GLU A 135 -9.56 -6.57 -8.22
C GLU A 135 -9.26 -5.80 -9.49
N LEU A 136 -9.34 -4.48 -9.44
CA LEU A 136 -9.03 -3.65 -10.61
C LEU A 136 -7.59 -3.87 -11.05
N TYR A 137 -6.68 -3.89 -10.09
CA TYR A 137 -5.26 -4.03 -10.38
C TYR A 137 -4.88 -5.48 -10.64
N GLU A 138 -5.52 -6.39 -9.95
CA GLU A 138 -5.34 -7.80 -10.14
C GLU A 138 -5.70 -8.23 -11.56
N THR A 139 -6.83 -7.75 -12.05
CA THR A 139 -7.25 -8.04 -13.42
C THR A 139 -6.23 -7.53 -14.41
N HIS A 140 -5.73 -6.37 -14.21
CA HIS A 140 -4.71 -5.81 -15.07
C HIS A 140 -3.42 -6.62 -14.99
N GLN A 141 -3.06 -7.06 -13.81
CA GLN A 141 -1.88 -7.86 -13.66
C GLN A 141 -1.99 -9.20 -14.34
N LEU A 142 -3.11 -9.86 -14.24
CA LEU A 142 -3.33 -11.11 -14.91
C LEU A 142 -3.26 -10.94 -16.42
N LYS A 143 -3.64 -9.77 -16.90
CA LYS A 143 -3.57 -9.46 -18.31
C LYS A 143 -2.14 -9.39 -18.79
N ASP A 144 -1.23 -8.95 -17.96
CA ASP A 144 0.17 -8.90 -18.32
C ASP A 144 0.78 -10.29 -18.37
N GLY A 145 0.16 -11.23 -17.74
CA GLY A 145 0.59 -12.62 -17.84
C GLY A 145 1.92 -12.93 -17.20
N THR A 146 2.40 -12.07 -16.33
CA THR A 146 3.66 -12.38 -15.84
C THR A 146 3.65 -12.73 -14.47
N ILE A 147 4.32 -13.31 -14.09
CA ILE A 147 4.68 -13.80 -12.87
C ILE A 147 4.38 -15.09 -12.79
#